data_86d25b0e339a158b2e226b7d119781cd
#
_entry.id   86d25b0e339a158b2e226b7d119781cd
#
_cell.length_a   1.000
_cell.length_b   1.000
_cell.length_c   1.000
_cell.angle_alpha   90.00
_cell.angle_beta   90.00
_cell.angle_gamma   90.00
#
_symmetry.space_group_name_H-M   'P 1'
#
loop_
_entity.id
_entity.type
_entity.pdbx_description
1 polymer ?
#
loop_
_entity_poly.entity_id
_entity_poly.type
_entity_poly.pdbx_seq_one_letter_code
_entity_poly.pdbx_strand_id
1 'polypeptide(L)'
;ILEKRANPKGEWCKAYPGTRSLKSFALPMILCNMALEIEPMIDKQLLADTIGECLHEVMEVFYREELGLIVENVTEDGQLSDTFEGRQMNPGHSLEAMWFIMNLGVRLDDRALIDKAVRIALNTAEYGWDKEYGGIFYFLDRKGAPRVELEWDQKLWWVHIESAIAMIKGYQLTGSKECLEWFGKLHEYTWAHFKDAEHPEWFGYLNRRGEVLLPLKGGKWKGCFHVPRGLFQCWQILEQCKQR
;
A
#
# COMPACT_ATOMS: atom_id res chain seq x y z
N ILE A 1 15.73 1.38 14.36
CA ILE A 1 14.28 1.16 14.17
C ILE A 1 13.83 -0.08 14.92
N LEU A 2 14.43 -1.24 14.71
CA LEU A 2 14.04 -2.50 15.34
C LEU A 2 14.04 -2.42 16.88
N GLU A 3 15.08 -1.86 17.49
CA GLU A 3 15.14 -1.64 18.95
C GLU A 3 14.00 -0.77 19.48
N LYS A 4 13.50 0.16 18.66
CA LYS A 4 12.40 1.07 19.01
C LYS A 4 11.01 0.54 18.67
N ARG A 5 10.93 -0.58 17.96
CA ARG A 5 9.65 -1.19 17.55
C ARG A 5 8.76 -1.53 18.74
N ALA A 6 9.35 -2.06 19.80
CA ALA A 6 8.65 -2.37 21.04
C ALA A 6 8.29 -1.13 21.88
N ASN A 7 8.67 0.08 21.43
CA ASN A 7 8.44 1.35 22.14
C ASN A 7 8.81 1.30 23.64
N PRO A 8 10.02 0.87 24.00
CA PRO A 8 10.37 0.52 25.38
C PRO A 8 10.26 1.68 26.36
N LYS A 9 10.27 2.93 25.87
CA LYS A 9 10.09 4.14 26.68
C LYS A 9 8.68 4.70 26.67
N GLY A 10 7.76 4.13 25.89
CA GLY A 10 6.39 4.64 25.74
C GLY A 10 6.27 5.98 24.99
N GLU A 11 7.37 6.52 24.47
CA GLU A 11 7.42 7.87 23.87
C GLU A 11 6.60 8.01 22.58
N TRP A 12 6.36 6.89 21.90
CA TRP A 12 5.68 6.86 20.61
C TRP A 12 4.22 6.39 20.69
N CYS A 13 3.72 6.21 21.91
CA CYS A 13 2.34 5.82 22.10
C CYS A 13 1.40 7.00 21.76
N LYS A 14 0.57 6.80 20.73
CA LYS A 14 -0.46 7.76 20.33
C LYS A 14 -1.82 7.48 21.00
N ALA A 15 -1.94 6.34 21.67
CA ALA A 15 -3.17 5.96 22.36
C ALA A 15 -3.24 6.61 23.75
N TYR A 16 -4.43 7.03 24.14
CA TYR A 16 -4.67 7.48 25.52
C TYR A 16 -4.62 6.29 26.49
N PRO A 17 -4.10 6.49 27.72
CA PRO A 17 -4.15 5.45 28.75
C PRO A 17 -5.58 4.90 28.93
N GLY A 18 -5.72 3.58 29.01
CA GLY A 18 -7.01 2.92 29.20
C GLY A 18 -7.81 2.69 27.91
N THR A 19 -7.35 3.15 26.75
CA THR A 19 -7.91 2.76 25.44
C THR A 19 -7.38 1.40 25.01
N ARG A 20 -8.14 0.70 24.17
CA ARG A 20 -7.68 -0.59 23.60
C ARG A 20 -6.51 -0.33 22.67
N SER A 21 -5.41 -1.04 22.93
CA SER A 21 -4.27 -1.04 22.02
C SER A 21 -4.59 -1.86 20.77
N LEU A 22 -4.16 -1.35 19.61
CA LEU A 22 -4.24 -2.05 18.33
C LEU A 22 -2.85 -2.08 17.69
N LYS A 23 -2.53 -3.20 17.08
CA LYS A 23 -1.38 -3.29 16.16
C LYS A 23 -1.75 -2.66 14.84
N SER A 24 -0.85 -1.87 14.26
CA SER A 24 -1.04 -1.22 12.95
C SER A 24 -0.19 -1.90 11.89
N PHE A 25 -0.77 -2.04 10.71
CA PHE A 25 -0.16 -2.63 9.52
C PHE A 25 1.03 -1.82 8.97
N ALA A 26 1.04 -0.51 9.17
CA ALA A 26 2.03 0.37 8.53
C ALA A 26 3.50 0.01 8.81
N LEU A 27 3.82 -0.42 10.04
CA LEU A 27 5.21 -0.70 10.40
C LEU A 27 5.75 -2.00 9.75
N PRO A 28 5.10 -3.17 9.86
CA PRO A 28 5.57 -4.37 9.17
C PRO A 28 5.60 -4.21 7.65
N MET A 29 4.64 -3.49 7.07
CA MET A 29 4.64 -3.13 5.66
C MET A 29 5.94 -2.41 5.25
N ILE A 30 6.27 -1.31 5.92
CA ILE A 30 7.47 -0.51 5.60
C ILE A 30 8.75 -1.31 5.81
N LEU A 31 8.82 -2.14 6.85
CA LEU A 31 10.00 -2.97 7.12
C LEU A 31 10.26 -4.00 6.01
N CYS A 32 9.23 -4.51 5.34
CA CYS A 32 9.40 -5.39 4.18
C CYS A 32 10.25 -4.74 3.08
N ASN A 33 9.96 -3.48 2.73
CA ASN A 33 10.74 -2.78 1.71
C ASN A 33 12.10 -2.33 2.23
N MET A 34 12.14 -1.78 3.45
CA MET A 34 13.40 -1.32 4.04
C MET A 34 14.43 -2.44 4.14
N ALA A 35 14.02 -3.66 4.47
CA ALA A 35 14.91 -4.81 4.55
C ALA A 35 15.63 -5.04 3.21
N LEU A 36 14.93 -4.95 2.09
CA LEU A 36 15.51 -5.09 0.75
C LEU A 36 16.42 -3.92 0.38
N GLU A 37 16.01 -2.69 0.67
CA GLU A 37 16.78 -1.49 0.33
C GLU A 37 18.13 -1.42 1.07
N ILE A 38 18.18 -1.88 2.32
CA ILE A 38 19.40 -1.84 3.13
C ILE A 38 20.14 -3.19 3.19
N GLU A 39 19.71 -4.20 2.43
CA GLU A 39 20.31 -5.54 2.41
C GLU A 39 21.85 -5.53 2.32
N PRO A 40 22.50 -4.70 1.47
CA PRO A 40 23.95 -4.65 1.38
C PRO A 40 24.66 -4.11 2.64
N MET A 41 23.91 -3.49 3.56
CA MET A 41 24.45 -2.75 4.71
C MET A 41 24.10 -3.39 6.05
N ILE A 42 23.33 -4.48 6.06
CA ILE A 42 22.80 -5.13 7.27
C ILE A 42 23.37 -6.54 7.41
N ASP A 43 23.52 -7.00 8.65
CA ASP A 43 23.90 -8.39 8.94
C ASP A 43 22.90 -9.37 8.33
N LYS A 44 23.41 -10.47 7.76
CA LYS A 44 22.59 -11.44 7.02
C LYS A 44 21.56 -12.16 7.91
N GLN A 45 21.91 -12.46 9.16
CA GLN A 45 20.97 -13.11 10.08
C GLN A 45 19.86 -12.13 10.48
N LEU A 46 20.25 -10.91 10.84
CA LEU A 46 19.28 -9.84 11.16
C LEU A 46 18.35 -9.54 9.98
N LEU A 47 18.86 -9.56 8.75
CA LEU A 47 18.05 -9.42 7.54
C LEU A 47 17.03 -10.56 7.41
N ALA A 48 17.48 -11.81 7.53
CA ALA A 48 16.63 -12.98 7.41
C ALA A 48 15.53 -13.00 8.49
N ASP A 49 15.88 -12.71 9.72
CA ASP A 49 14.94 -12.63 10.85
C ASP A 49 13.90 -11.50 10.61
N THR A 50 14.36 -10.33 10.17
CA THR A 50 13.48 -9.20 9.87
C THR A 50 12.50 -9.53 8.74
N ILE A 51 12.97 -10.14 7.65
CA ILE A 51 12.11 -10.56 6.52
C ILE A 51 11.09 -11.60 7.01
N GLY A 52 11.52 -12.61 7.77
CA GLY A 52 10.64 -13.66 8.30
C GLY A 52 9.54 -13.08 9.19
N GLU A 53 9.87 -12.19 10.13
CA GLU A 53 8.91 -11.53 11.00
C GLU A 53 7.93 -10.66 10.22
N CYS A 54 8.42 -9.85 9.27
CA CYS A 54 7.57 -8.98 8.47
C CYS A 54 6.61 -9.77 7.58
N LEU A 55 7.10 -10.84 6.92
CA LEU A 55 6.25 -11.72 6.12
C LEU A 55 5.17 -12.37 6.98
N HIS A 56 5.52 -12.89 8.16
CA HIS A 56 4.54 -13.45 9.08
C HIS A 56 3.47 -12.41 9.47
N GLU A 57 3.89 -11.20 9.87
CA GLU A 57 2.92 -10.17 10.24
C GLU A 57 2.02 -9.79 9.06
N VAL A 58 2.59 -9.49 7.89
CA VAL A 58 1.81 -9.05 6.73
C VAL A 58 0.88 -10.15 6.22
N MET A 59 1.39 -11.39 6.06
CA MET A 59 0.70 -12.45 5.34
C MET A 59 -0.12 -13.40 6.21
N GLU A 60 0.06 -13.36 7.55
CA GLU A 60 -0.64 -14.24 8.49
C GLU A 60 -1.42 -13.43 9.55
N VAL A 61 -0.88 -12.29 10.04
CA VAL A 61 -1.55 -11.51 11.09
C VAL A 61 -2.52 -10.48 10.49
N PHE A 62 -2.13 -9.76 9.43
CA PHE A 62 -2.97 -8.72 8.83
C PHE A 62 -3.77 -9.17 7.62
N TYR A 63 -3.31 -10.16 6.87
CA TYR A 63 -4.10 -10.76 5.79
C TYR A 63 -5.25 -11.59 6.37
N ARG A 64 -6.44 -11.43 5.79
CA ARG A 64 -7.65 -12.19 6.12
C ARG A 64 -8.11 -12.94 4.90
N GLU A 65 -7.96 -14.26 4.95
CA GLU A 65 -8.31 -15.13 3.82
C GLU A 65 -9.82 -15.08 3.50
N GLU A 66 -10.64 -15.01 4.53
CA GLU A 66 -12.10 -14.90 4.40
C GLU A 66 -12.56 -13.61 3.71
N LEU A 67 -11.73 -12.57 3.73
CA LEU A 67 -11.95 -11.30 3.04
C LEU A 67 -11.18 -11.22 1.71
N GLY A 68 -10.10 -11.98 1.61
CA GLY A 68 -9.11 -11.84 0.53
C GLY A 68 -8.35 -10.51 0.56
N LEU A 69 -8.28 -9.84 1.72
CA LEU A 69 -7.76 -8.48 1.90
C LEU A 69 -6.82 -8.38 3.12
N ILE A 70 -6.00 -7.33 3.11
CA ILE A 70 -5.21 -6.91 4.27
C ILE A 70 -6.05 -5.91 5.09
N VAL A 71 -6.09 -6.07 6.41
CA VAL A 71 -6.71 -5.12 7.34
C VAL A 71 -5.65 -4.17 7.90
N GLU A 72 -6.05 -2.93 8.20
CA GLU A 72 -5.13 -1.88 8.67
C GLU A 72 -4.77 -2.03 10.16
N ASN A 73 -5.72 -2.55 10.97
CA ASN A 73 -5.53 -2.69 12.41
C ASN A 73 -6.09 -4.02 12.91
N VAL A 74 -5.37 -4.61 13.87
CA VAL A 74 -5.79 -5.81 14.60
C VAL A 74 -5.58 -5.60 16.10
N THR A 75 -6.22 -6.43 16.93
CA THR A 75 -5.94 -6.46 18.38
C THR A 75 -4.52 -6.95 18.65
N GLU A 76 -4.02 -6.81 19.88
CA GLU A 76 -2.68 -7.26 20.25
C GLU A 76 -2.46 -8.76 20.04
N ASP A 77 -3.52 -9.56 20.17
CA ASP A 77 -3.54 -10.99 19.88
C ASP A 77 -3.85 -11.32 18.41
N GLY A 78 -3.85 -10.31 17.53
CA GLY A 78 -4.02 -10.49 16.09
C GLY A 78 -5.47 -10.70 15.63
N GLN A 79 -6.49 -10.49 16.46
CA GLN A 79 -7.88 -10.67 16.07
C GLN A 79 -8.47 -9.41 15.41
N LEU A 80 -9.57 -9.60 14.65
CA LEU A 80 -10.32 -8.48 14.11
C LEU A 80 -11.00 -7.68 15.24
N SER A 81 -10.86 -6.37 15.19
CA SER A 81 -11.60 -5.47 16.07
C SER A 81 -12.81 -4.86 15.36
N ASP A 82 -13.92 -4.68 16.09
CA ASP A 82 -15.15 -4.09 15.57
C ASP A 82 -15.31 -2.60 15.93
N THR A 83 -14.24 -1.99 16.44
CA THR A 83 -14.17 -0.53 16.63
C THR A 83 -14.04 0.20 15.30
N PHE A 84 -14.23 1.52 15.29
CA PHE A 84 -14.03 2.34 14.09
C PHE A 84 -12.61 2.19 13.52
N GLU A 85 -11.59 2.23 14.38
CA GLU A 85 -10.19 2.04 14.00
C GLU A 85 -9.92 0.61 13.53
N GLY A 86 -10.50 -0.38 14.22
CA GLY A 86 -10.32 -1.80 13.89
C GLY A 86 -11.00 -2.23 12.59
N ARG A 87 -11.98 -1.45 12.11
CA ARG A 87 -12.62 -1.70 10.80
C ARG A 87 -12.02 -0.88 9.67
N GLN A 88 -11.07 0.00 9.96
CA GLN A 88 -10.41 0.81 8.95
C GLN A 88 -9.69 -0.07 7.93
N MET A 89 -9.90 0.24 6.67
CA MET A 89 -9.19 -0.33 5.53
C MET A 89 -8.47 0.79 4.79
N ASN A 90 -7.21 0.56 4.45
CA ASN A 90 -6.41 1.47 3.63
C ASN A 90 -5.96 0.74 2.37
N PRO A 91 -6.72 0.85 1.26
CA PRO A 91 -6.35 0.17 0.02
C PRO A 91 -4.95 0.56 -0.48
N GLY A 92 -4.53 1.81 -0.27
CA GLY A 92 -3.21 2.29 -0.66
C GLY A 92 -2.08 1.54 0.04
N HIS A 93 -2.14 1.38 1.36
CA HIS A 93 -1.16 0.61 2.13
C HIS A 93 -1.13 -0.87 1.68
N SER A 94 -2.31 -1.45 1.47
CA SER A 94 -2.39 -2.85 1.02
C SER A 94 -1.73 -3.04 -0.34
N LEU A 95 -2.00 -2.15 -1.30
CA LEU A 95 -1.40 -2.20 -2.64
C LEU A 95 0.11 -1.94 -2.62
N GLU A 96 0.55 -0.96 -1.83
CA GLU A 96 1.97 -0.70 -1.62
C GLU A 96 2.67 -1.92 -1.02
N ALA A 97 2.11 -2.51 0.03
CA ALA A 97 2.65 -3.72 0.62
C ALA A 97 2.76 -4.87 -0.37
N MET A 98 1.79 -5.06 -1.25
CA MET A 98 1.81 -6.21 -2.16
C MET A 98 2.95 -6.14 -3.16
N TRP A 99 3.35 -4.98 -3.66
CA TRP A 99 4.55 -4.95 -4.49
C TRP A 99 5.85 -5.11 -3.67
N PHE A 100 5.87 -4.73 -2.38
CA PHE A 100 6.98 -5.09 -1.48
C PHE A 100 7.07 -6.61 -1.32
N ILE A 101 5.94 -7.27 -1.06
CA ILE A 101 5.88 -8.74 -0.93
C ILE A 101 6.27 -9.44 -2.24
N MET A 102 5.85 -8.92 -3.41
CA MET A 102 6.30 -9.44 -4.69
C MET A 102 7.83 -9.38 -4.84
N ASN A 103 8.46 -8.28 -4.39
CA ASN A 103 9.93 -8.16 -4.39
C ASN A 103 10.57 -9.18 -3.44
N LEU A 104 9.99 -9.38 -2.25
CA LEU A 104 10.45 -10.42 -1.32
C LEU A 104 10.29 -11.82 -1.92
N GLY A 105 9.17 -12.08 -2.60
CA GLY A 105 8.96 -13.33 -3.32
C GLY A 105 10.03 -13.60 -4.39
N VAL A 106 10.41 -12.58 -5.15
CA VAL A 106 11.54 -12.67 -6.11
C VAL A 106 12.85 -12.94 -5.38
N ARG A 107 13.12 -12.20 -4.29
CA ARG A 107 14.34 -12.36 -3.48
C ARG A 107 14.48 -13.76 -2.87
N LEU A 108 13.37 -14.37 -2.49
CA LEU A 108 13.29 -15.67 -1.84
C LEU A 108 13.09 -16.84 -2.83
N ASP A 109 12.94 -16.55 -4.12
CA ASP A 109 12.55 -17.52 -5.16
C ASP A 109 11.22 -18.25 -4.81
N ASP A 110 10.28 -17.51 -4.21
CA ASP A 110 8.97 -18.02 -3.77
C ASP A 110 7.85 -17.57 -4.72
N ARG A 111 7.54 -18.45 -5.68
CA ARG A 111 6.47 -18.21 -6.64
C ARG A 111 5.09 -18.17 -6.00
N ALA A 112 4.83 -18.98 -4.99
CA ALA A 112 3.54 -19.03 -4.33
C ALA A 112 3.24 -17.71 -3.58
N LEU A 113 4.27 -17.14 -2.96
CA LEU A 113 4.17 -15.83 -2.32
C LEU A 113 3.86 -14.72 -3.33
N ILE A 114 4.51 -14.73 -4.50
CA ILE A 114 4.23 -13.78 -5.59
C ILE A 114 2.78 -13.91 -6.04
N ASP A 115 2.31 -15.12 -6.33
CA ASP A 115 0.95 -15.35 -6.83
C ASP A 115 -0.11 -14.97 -5.77
N LYS A 116 0.16 -15.20 -4.47
CA LYS A 116 -0.69 -14.76 -3.35
C LYS A 116 -0.73 -13.23 -3.27
N ALA A 117 0.41 -12.55 -3.37
CA ALA A 117 0.49 -11.09 -3.35
C ALA A 117 -0.25 -10.44 -4.52
N VAL A 118 -0.11 -11.00 -5.73
CA VAL A 118 -0.86 -10.53 -6.92
C VAL A 118 -2.36 -10.65 -6.71
N ARG A 119 -2.84 -11.77 -6.21
CA ARG A 119 -4.28 -11.98 -5.93
C ARG A 119 -4.80 -10.99 -4.90
N ILE A 120 -4.06 -10.74 -3.82
CA ILE A 120 -4.44 -9.75 -2.80
C ILE A 120 -4.47 -8.34 -3.41
N ALA A 121 -3.49 -8.00 -4.25
CA ALA A 121 -3.46 -6.70 -4.93
C ALA A 121 -4.69 -6.50 -5.84
N LEU A 122 -5.06 -7.50 -6.63
CA LEU A 122 -6.25 -7.46 -7.49
C LEU A 122 -7.53 -7.30 -6.66
N ASN A 123 -7.70 -8.10 -5.63
CA ASN A 123 -8.85 -8.00 -4.71
C ASN A 123 -8.92 -6.60 -4.06
N THR A 124 -7.78 -6.06 -3.65
CA THR A 124 -7.71 -4.74 -3.03
C THR A 124 -8.04 -3.63 -4.01
N ALA A 125 -7.59 -3.73 -5.26
CA ALA A 125 -7.93 -2.75 -6.29
C ALA A 125 -9.44 -2.75 -6.59
N GLU A 126 -10.06 -3.90 -6.74
CA GLU A 126 -11.51 -4.03 -6.94
C GLU A 126 -12.31 -3.51 -5.72
N TYR A 127 -11.87 -3.85 -4.51
CA TYR A 127 -12.47 -3.39 -3.27
C TYR A 127 -12.37 -1.87 -3.09
N GLY A 128 -11.19 -1.31 -3.39
CA GLY A 128 -10.87 0.12 -3.18
C GLY A 128 -11.36 1.05 -4.27
N TRP A 129 -11.77 0.54 -5.44
CA TRP A 129 -12.15 1.36 -6.59
C TRP A 129 -13.52 2.00 -6.43
N ASP A 130 -13.59 3.33 -6.60
CA ASP A 130 -14.85 4.05 -6.67
C ASP A 130 -15.55 3.78 -8.01
N LYS A 131 -16.65 3.01 -7.96
CA LYS A 131 -17.39 2.58 -9.16
C LYS A 131 -18.18 3.73 -9.81
N GLU A 132 -18.40 4.82 -9.10
CA GLU A 132 -19.15 5.99 -9.58
C GLU A 132 -18.24 7.02 -10.25
N TYR A 133 -17.12 7.38 -9.61
CA TYR A 133 -16.23 8.45 -10.07
C TYR A 133 -14.84 7.99 -10.47
N GLY A 134 -14.53 6.72 -10.29
CA GLY A 134 -13.18 6.20 -10.50
C GLY A 134 -12.20 6.56 -9.41
N GLY A 135 -10.99 6.05 -9.54
CA GLY A 135 -9.92 6.19 -8.54
C GLY A 135 -10.13 5.34 -7.31
N ILE A 136 -9.07 5.21 -6.50
CA ILE A 136 -9.07 4.41 -5.28
C ILE A 136 -9.37 5.30 -4.08
N PHE A 137 -10.31 4.89 -3.25
CA PHE A 137 -10.61 5.55 -1.97
C PHE A 137 -9.40 5.57 -1.04
N TYR A 138 -9.28 6.62 -0.23
CA TYR A 138 -8.24 6.71 0.78
C TYR A 138 -8.50 5.72 1.92
N PHE A 139 -9.67 5.80 2.54
CA PHE A 139 -10.10 4.88 3.58
C PHE A 139 -11.48 4.28 3.29
N LEU A 140 -11.67 3.03 3.72
CA LEU A 140 -12.96 2.36 3.70
C LEU A 140 -13.22 1.70 5.06
N ASP A 141 -14.47 1.35 5.32
CA ASP A 141 -14.84 0.53 6.47
C ASP A 141 -15.05 -0.91 6.01
N ARG A 142 -14.46 -1.87 6.71
CA ARG A 142 -14.56 -3.30 6.37
C ARG A 142 -16.01 -3.80 6.28
N LYS A 143 -16.94 -3.19 7.01
CA LYS A 143 -18.37 -3.53 7.02
C LYS A 143 -19.22 -2.56 6.19
N GLY A 144 -18.60 -1.63 5.46
CA GLY A 144 -19.32 -0.63 4.66
C GLY A 144 -20.01 0.45 5.49
N ALA A 145 -19.67 0.60 6.77
CA ALA A 145 -20.17 1.66 7.60
C ALA A 145 -19.51 3.03 7.24
N PRO A 146 -20.14 4.16 7.56
CA PRO A 146 -19.52 5.45 7.39
C PRO A 146 -18.19 5.56 8.16
N ARG A 147 -17.20 6.22 7.55
CA ARG A 147 -15.89 6.49 8.18
C ARG A 147 -15.98 7.75 9.05
N VAL A 148 -15.12 7.81 10.08
CA VAL A 148 -14.98 8.99 10.94
C VAL A 148 -13.96 9.99 10.37
N GLU A 149 -13.06 9.54 9.52
CA GLU A 149 -12.09 10.39 8.83
C GLU A 149 -12.81 11.18 7.72
N LEU A 150 -12.80 12.51 7.81
CA LEU A 150 -13.49 13.38 6.84
C LEU A 150 -12.90 13.28 5.43
N GLU A 151 -11.64 12.85 5.31
CA GLU A 151 -10.92 12.66 4.06
C GLU A 151 -11.05 11.26 3.46
N TRP A 152 -11.92 10.41 3.98
CA TRP A 152 -12.01 8.99 3.59
C TRP A 152 -12.26 8.77 2.10
N ASP A 153 -13.02 9.63 1.46
CA ASP A 153 -13.41 9.53 0.05
C ASP A 153 -12.48 10.28 -0.91
N GLN A 154 -11.44 10.93 -0.39
CA GLN A 154 -10.46 11.62 -1.22
C GLN A 154 -9.64 10.63 -2.05
N LYS A 155 -9.12 11.14 -3.18
CA LYS A 155 -8.18 10.42 -4.04
C LYS A 155 -6.80 11.03 -3.85
N LEU A 156 -5.84 10.23 -3.36
CA LEU A 156 -4.50 10.71 -3.06
C LEU A 156 -3.49 10.22 -4.08
N TRP A 157 -2.50 11.05 -4.38
CA TRP A 157 -1.42 10.80 -5.35
C TRP A 157 -0.69 9.48 -5.08
N TRP A 158 -0.33 9.25 -3.81
CA TRP A 158 0.48 8.10 -3.43
C TRP A 158 -0.29 6.79 -3.56
N VAL A 159 -1.55 6.76 -3.18
CA VAL A 159 -2.41 5.59 -3.34
C VAL A 159 -2.43 5.11 -4.78
N HIS A 160 -2.54 6.04 -5.73
CA HIS A 160 -2.67 5.71 -7.14
C HIS A 160 -1.35 5.27 -7.78
N ILE A 161 -0.23 5.94 -7.46
CA ILE A 161 1.05 5.52 -8.02
C ILE A 161 1.52 4.18 -7.43
N GLU A 162 1.32 3.94 -6.13
CA GLU A 162 1.66 2.65 -5.50
C GLU A 162 0.80 1.52 -6.08
N SER A 163 -0.48 1.80 -6.33
CA SER A 163 -1.36 0.85 -7.02
C SER A 163 -0.89 0.53 -8.44
N ALA A 164 -0.46 1.53 -9.19
CA ALA A 164 0.09 1.33 -10.53
C ALA A 164 1.35 0.46 -10.51
N ILE A 165 2.25 0.68 -9.55
CA ILE A 165 3.45 -0.15 -9.35
C ILE A 165 3.03 -1.60 -9.07
N ALA A 166 2.11 -1.82 -8.13
CA ALA A 166 1.64 -3.16 -7.78
C ALA A 166 1.09 -3.91 -9.00
N MET A 167 0.28 -3.24 -9.82
CA MET A 167 -0.33 -3.85 -10.98
C MET A 167 0.68 -4.16 -12.10
N ILE A 168 1.54 -3.21 -12.48
CA ILE A 168 2.52 -3.47 -13.53
C ILE A 168 3.56 -4.51 -13.12
N LYS A 169 3.93 -4.54 -11.83
CA LYS A 169 4.81 -5.56 -11.28
C LYS A 169 4.15 -6.93 -11.26
N GLY A 170 2.88 -7.01 -10.85
CA GLY A 170 2.09 -8.24 -10.94
C GLY A 170 2.06 -8.80 -12.37
N TYR A 171 1.82 -7.96 -13.37
CA TYR A 171 1.91 -8.35 -14.78
C TYR A 171 3.30 -8.83 -15.17
N GLN A 172 4.34 -8.09 -14.80
CA GLN A 172 5.74 -8.45 -15.10
C GLN A 172 6.09 -9.85 -14.57
N LEU A 173 5.69 -10.16 -13.34
CA LEU A 173 6.10 -11.40 -12.67
C LEU A 173 5.23 -12.61 -13.05
N THR A 174 3.96 -12.38 -13.39
CA THR A 174 2.99 -13.48 -13.58
C THR A 174 2.42 -13.57 -14.98
N GLY A 175 2.49 -12.50 -15.77
CA GLY A 175 1.80 -12.41 -17.07
C GLY A 175 0.28 -12.17 -16.93
N SER A 176 -0.22 -11.85 -15.73
CA SER A 176 -1.66 -11.63 -15.48
C SER A 176 -2.21 -10.47 -16.32
N LYS A 177 -3.09 -10.78 -17.27
CA LYS A 177 -3.77 -9.76 -18.09
C LYS A 177 -4.62 -8.82 -17.24
N GLU A 178 -5.23 -9.32 -16.20
CA GLU A 178 -6.03 -8.53 -15.25
C GLU A 178 -5.18 -7.45 -14.57
N CYS A 179 -3.94 -7.78 -14.18
CA CYS A 179 -3.00 -6.78 -13.67
C CYS A 179 -2.69 -5.69 -14.71
N LEU A 180 -2.52 -6.07 -15.98
CA LEU A 180 -2.27 -5.10 -17.06
C LEU A 180 -3.49 -4.20 -17.31
N GLU A 181 -4.69 -4.75 -17.28
CA GLU A 181 -5.95 -4.00 -17.40
C GLU A 181 -6.10 -3.01 -16.24
N TRP A 182 -5.84 -3.43 -15.00
CA TRP A 182 -5.82 -2.54 -13.83
C TRP A 182 -4.76 -1.45 -13.94
N PHE A 183 -3.56 -1.79 -14.41
CA PHE A 183 -2.52 -0.79 -14.66
C PHE A 183 -3.00 0.28 -15.66
N GLY A 184 -3.58 -0.14 -16.78
CA GLY A 184 -4.16 0.78 -17.78
C GLY A 184 -5.21 1.70 -17.17
N LYS A 185 -6.16 1.13 -16.43
CA LYS A 185 -7.24 1.87 -15.75
C LYS A 185 -6.71 2.90 -14.74
N LEU A 186 -5.71 2.52 -13.93
CA LEU A 186 -5.04 3.42 -12.99
C LEU A 186 -4.25 4.51 -13.72
N HIS A 187 -3.54 4.15 -14.78
CA HIS A 187 -2.79 5.08 -15.60
C HIS A 187 -3.71 6.15 -16.22
N GLU A 188 -4.79 5.74 -16.87
CA GLU A 188 -5.76 6.65 -17.46
C GLU A 188 -6.34 7.61 -16.41
N TYR A 189 -6.77 7.07 -15.25
CA TYR A 189 -7.31 7.89 -14.17
C TYR A 189 -6.28 8.89 -13.64
N THR A 190 -5.06 8.45 -13.35
CA THR A 190 -4.03 9.31 -12.76
C THR A 190 -3.63 10.46 -13.69
N TRP A 191 -3.46 10.18 -14.97
CA TRP A 191 -3.09 11.21 -15.94
C TRP A 191 -4.23 12.16 -16.28
N ALA A 192 -5.47 11.71 -16.16
CA ALA A 192 -6.64 12.57 -16.35
C ALA A 192 -6.86 13.54 -15.18
N HIS A 193 -6.58 13.12 -13.93
CA HIS A 193 -7.01 13.85 -12.74
C HIS A 193 -5.89 14.47 -11.92
N PHE A 194 -4.71 13.82 -11.81
CA PHE A 194 -3.62 14.32 -10.98
C PHE A 194 -2.63 15.20 -11.75
N LYS A 195 -2.54 15.03 -13.08
CA LYS A 195 -1.60 15.79 -13.89
C LYS A 195 -2.00 17.28 -13.91
N ASP A 196 -1.00 18.15 -13.63
CA ASP A 196 -1.13 19.57 -13.98
C ASP A 196 -0.76 19.77 -15.46
N ALA A 197 -1.61 20.47 -16.19
CA ALA A 197 -1.41 20.73 -17.62
C ALA A 197 -0.35 21.81 -17.89
N GLU A 198 -0.12 22.69 -16.94
CA GLU A 198 0.74 23.88 -17.11
C GLU A 198 2.13 23.70 -16.50
N HIS A 199 2.22 22.96 -15.38
CA HIS A 199 3.47 22.84 -14.64
C HIS A 199 3.75 21.37 -14.28
N PRO A 200 5.03 20.94 -14.22
CA PRO A 200 5.40 19.59 -13.81
C PRO A 200 4.88 19.21 -12.43
N GLU A 201 4.89 17.92 -12.15
CA GLU A 201 4.43 17.27 -10.93
C GLU A 201 2.89 17.16 -10.84
N TRP A 202 2.43 16.12 -10.19
CA TRP A 202 1.02 15.86 -9.93
C TRP A 202 0.50 16.69 -8.76
N PHE A 203 -0.78 17.07 -8.82
CA PHE A 203 -1.50 17.48 -7.62
C PHE A 203 -1.55 16.33 -6.61
N GLY A 204 -1.65 16.67 -5.33
CA GLY A 204 -1.63 15.64 -4.28
C GLY A 204 -3.00 15.14 -3.89
N TYR A 205 -3.99 16.01 -3.92
CA TYR A 205 -5.27 15.80 -3.24
C TYR A 205 -6.42 16.12 -4.16
N LEU A 206 -7.23 15.11 -4.49
CA LEU A 206 -8.47 15.27 -5.23
C LEU A 206 -9.65 14.97 -4.30
N ASN A 207 -10.79 15.60 -4.56
CA ASN A 207 -12.04 15.20 -3.96
C ASN A 207 -12.54 13.87 -4.57
N ARG A 208 -13.63 13.32 -4.08
CA ARG A 208 -14.20 12.06 -4.56
C ARG A 208 -14.46 12.06 -6.08
N ARG A 209 -14.82 13.21 -6.67
CA ARG A 209 -15.13 13.34 -8.11
C ARG A 209 -13.90 13.46 -9.00
N GLY A 210 -12.69 13.46 -8.42
CA GLY A 210 -11.45 13.61 -9.17
C GLY A 210 -11.07 15.05 -9.46
N GLU A 211 -11.71 16.03 -8.82
CA GLU A 211 -11.36 17.44 -8.95
C GLU A 211 -10.28 17.82 -7.93
N VAL A 212 -9.38 18.73 -8.31
CA VAL A 212 -8.30 19.19 -7.43
C VAL A 212 -8.87 19.86 -6.18
N LEU A 213 -8.67 19.23 -5.03
CA LEU A 213 -9.14 19.74 -3.75
C LEU A 213 -8.15 20.75 -3.16
N LEU A 214 -6.84 20.45 -3.24
CA LEU A 214 -5.77 21.33 -2.81
C LEU A 214 -4.76 21.47 -3.95
N PRO A 215 -4.50 22.67 -4.46
CA PRO A 215 -3.54 22.90 -5.55
C PRO A 215 -2.08 22.81 -5.08
N LEU A 216 -1.80 21.91 -4.14
CA LEU A 216 -0.48 21.66 -3.58
C LEU A 216 0.19 20.49 -4.31
N LYS A 217 1.43 20.72 -4.74
CA LYS A 217 2.30 19.71 -5.35
C LYS A 217 3.40 19.21 -4.41
N GLY A 218 3.58 19.86 -3.29
CA GLY A 218 4.49 19.48 -2.21
C GLY A 218 3.91 19.88 -0.86
N GLY A 219 4.39 19.27 0.22
CA GLY A 219 3.92 19.56 1.57
C GLY A 219 4.48 18.57 2.59
N LYS A 220 3.93 18.59 3.79
CA LYS A 220 4.37 17.71 4.89
C LYS A 220 4.37 16.22 4.50
N TRP A 221 3.38 15.79 3.69
CA TRP A 221 3.18 14.39 3.33
C TRP A 221 3.56 14.07 1.89
N LYS A 222 3.51 15.05 0.99
CA LYS A 222 3.84 14.90 -0.41
C LYS A 222 5.23 15.46 -0.69
N GLY A 223 6.21 14.57 -0.71
CA GLY A 223 7.59 14.84 -1.15
C GLY A 223 7.90 14.14 -2.47
N CYS A 224 9.17 14.03 -2.80
CA CYS A 224 9.66 13.38 -4.02
C CYS A 224 9.67 11.84 -3.96
N PHE A 225 9.18 11.23 -2.88
CA PHE A 225 9.28 9.78 -2.68
C PHE A 225 8.35 8.99 -3.61
N HIS A 226 7.02 9.24 -3.56
CA HIS A 226 6.06 8.38 -4.26
C HIS A 226 6.07 8.60 -5.78
N VAL A 227 5.80 9.81 -6.26
CA VAL A 227 5.56 10.05 -7.69
C VAL A 227 6.82 9.85 -8.53
N PRO A 228 7.98 10.51 -8.27
CA PRO A 228 9.16 10.32 -9.09
C PRO A 228 9.68 8.88 -9.06
N ARG A 229 9.76 8.27 -7.87
CA ARG A 229 10.17 6.87 -7.72
C ARG A 229 9.20 5.95 -8.45
N GLY A 230 7.91 6.13 -8.25
CA GLY A 230 6.90 5.25 -8.82
C GLY A 230 6.84 5.32 -10.34
N LEU A 231 6.91 6.51 -10.92
CA LEU A 231 7.00 6.68 -12.38
C LEU A 231 8.26 6.03 -12.94
N PHE A 232 9.40 6.19 -12.27
CA PHE A 232 10.65 5.56 -12.68
C PHE A 232 10.56 4.03 -12.62
N GLN A 233 10.00 3.46 -11.55
CA GLN A 233 9.79 2.02 -11.41
C GLN A 233 8.82 1.48 -12.48
N CYS A 234 7.70 2.14 -12.71
CA CYS A 234 6.77 1.76 -13.77
C CYS A 234 7.45 1.78 -15.14
N TRP A 235 8.21 2.81 -15.45
CA TRP A 235 8.99 2.90 -16.70
C TRP A 235 9.98 1.74 -16.85
N GLN A 236 10.78 1.47 -15.82
CA GLN A 236 11.75 0.36 -15.86
C GLN A 236 11.07 -0.99 -16.10
N ILE A 237 9.94 -1.24 -15.42
CA ILE A 237 9.19 -2.48 -15.57
C ILE A 237 8.62 -2.60 -16.99
N LEU A 238 8.04 -1.52 -17.53
CA LEU A 238 7.52 -1.50 -18.89
C LEU A 238 8.60 -1.77 -19.95
N GLU A 239 9.81 -1.18 -19.80
CA GLU A 239 10.93 -1.46 -20.68
C GLU A 239 11.36 -2.94 -20.64
N GLN A 240 11.35 -3.56 -19.48
CA GLN A 240 11.64 -4.99 -19.31
C GLN A 240 10.55 -5.88 -19.93
N CYS A 241 9.28 -5.46 -19.86
CA CYS A 241 8.17 -6.19 -20.47
C CYS A 241 8.20 -6.15 -22.01
N LYS A 242 8.74 -5.08 -22.63
CA LYS A 242 8.89 -4.99 -24.10
C LYS A 242 9.96 -5.93 -24.66
N GLN A 243 10.90 -6.37 -23.85
CA GLN A 243 12.01 -7.24 -24.25
C GLN A 243 11.65 -8.73 -24.20
N ARG A 244 10.46 -9.07 -23.72
CA ARG A 244 9.90 -10.42 -23.65
C ARG A 244 8.97 -10.68 -24.83
#